data_54abde95886b3b24ea58cec7d63ba67d
#
_entry.id   54abde95886b3b24ea58cec7d63ba67d
#
_cell.length_a   1.000
_cell.length_b   1.000
_cell.length_c   1.000
_cell.angle_alpha   90.00
_cell.angle_beta   90.00
_cell.angle_gamma   90.00
#
_symmetry.space_group_name_H-M   'P 1'
#
loop_
_entity.id
_entity.type
_entity.pdbx_description
1 polymer ?
#
loop_
_entity_poly.entity_id
_entity_poly.type
_entity_poly.pdbx_seq_one_letter_code
_entity_poly.pdbx_strand_id
1 'polypeptide(L)'
;MDLFFSLLLTVIRTYLGPRDADVWNGTRYRFKPKFWDRTRGGQLFPSRIPSFIDISLINFFIGTRMSAVVRRNGWIPIVVSSVQTRRQPEIPGGELEIHTRVVGWEDQYVEIEHTWFDANGAEVLNSVYLTRVTHAGRDKVTGADMLRELGEAYVEAPLSPTARGLLEEYLRVKDANQALSLA
;
A
#
# COMPACT_ATOMS: atom_id res chain seq x y z
N MET A 1 1.00 5.86 21.45
CA MET A 1 2.43 6.24 21.40
C MET A 1 3.30 5.26 20.59
N ASP A 2 3.03 3.96 20.66
CA ASP A 2 3.93 2.95 20.07
C ASP A 2 3.93 2.82 18.55
N LEU A 3 2.81 3.10 17.86
CA LEU A 3 2.77 3.12 16.39
C LEU A 3 3.68 4.21 15.81
N PHE A 4 3.75 5.36 16.47
CA PHE A 4 4.66 6.44 16.08
C PHE A 4 6.13 6.00 16.20
N PHE A 5 6.51 5.33 17.29
CA PHE A 5 7.87 4.80 17.45
C PHE A 5 8.18 3.69 16.43
N SER A 6 7.22 2.79 16.17
CA SER A 6 7.39 1.74 15.15
C SER A 6 7.55 2.36 13.76
N LEU A 7 6.75 3.37 13.44
CA LEU A 7 6.86 4.13 12.19
C LEU A 7 8.21 4.83 12.09
N LEU A 8 8.62 5.58 13.14
CA LEU A 8 9.88 6.29 13.16
C LEU A 8 11.08 5.34 13.00
N LEU A 9 11.10 4.22 13.70
CA LEU A 9 12.14 3.20 13.57
C LEU A 9 12.14 2.59 12.16
N THR A 10 10.97 2.32 11.58
CA THR A 10 10.87 1.80 10.21
C THR A 10 11.43 2.82 9.22
N VAL A 11 11.03 4.09 9.33
CA VAL A 11 11.54 5.16 8.49
C VAL A 11 13.07 5.26 8.59
N ILE A 12 13.63 5.27 9.80
CA ILE A 12 15.08 5.35 10.02
C ILE A 12 15.78 4.12 9.41
N ARG A 13 15.30 2.91 9.71
CA ARG A 13 15.90 1.66 9.19
C ARG A 13 15.87 1.62 7.66
N THR A 14 14.74 1.95 7.05
CA THR A 14 14.59 1.93 5.59
C THR A 14 15.41 3.05 4.95
N TYR A 15 15.54 4.20 5.64
CA TYR A 15 16.34 5.31 5.16
C TYR A 15 17.85 5.01 5.19
N LEU A 16 18.30 4.20 6.15
CA LEU A 16 19.70 3.77 6.29
C LEU A 16 19.99 2.46 5.53
N GLY A 17 18.96 1.75 5.08
CA GLY A 17 19.09 0.49 4.34
C GLY A 17 19.30 0.69 2.83
N PRO A 18 19.52 -0.42 2.10
CA PRO A 18 19.56 -0.39 0.63
C PRO A 18 18.22 0.10 0.08
N ARG A 19 18.28 0.95 -0.97
CA ARG A 19 17.11 1.54 -1.64
C ARG A 19 17.10 1.10 -3.10
N ASP A 20 17.20 -0.20 -3.32
CA ASP A 20 17.39 -0.80 -4.65
C ASP A 20 16.18 -1.65 -5.05
N ALA A 21 15.12 -1.64 -4.22
CA ALA A 21 13.91 -2.36 -4.55
C ALA A 21 13.20 -1.68 -5.73
N ASP A 22 12.94 -2.44 -6.78
CA ASP A 22 12.03 -2.02 -7.84
C ASP A 22 10.57 -2.11 -7.36
N VAL A 23 9.67 -1.43 -8.03
CA VAL A 23 8.26 -1.37 -7.60
C VAL A 23 7.52 -2.69 -7.82
N TRP A 24 8.00 -3.54 -8.73
CA TRP A 24 7.37 -4.82 -9.08
C TRP A 24 7.72 -5.93 -8.10
N ASN A 25 8.99 -6.04 -7.74
CA ASN A 25 9.46 -6.96 -6.71
C ASN A 25 9.10 -6.45 -5.31
N GLY A 26 8.93 -5.14 -5.17
CA GLY A 26 8.45 -4.52 -3.94
C GLY A 26 9.38 -4.63 -2.76
N THR A 27 8.82 -4.46 -1.56
CA THR A 27 9.56 -4.52 -0.29
C THR A 27 8.90 -5.50 0.68
N ARG A 28 9.71 -6.00 1.62
CA ARG A 28 9.26 -6.86 2.72
C ARG A 28 9.43 -6.15 4.04
N TYR A 29 8.37 -6.13 4.82
CA TYR A 29 8.34 -5.55 6.17
C TYR A 29 8.06 -6.64 7.18
N ARG A 30 9.06 -6.99 8.01
CA ARG A 30 8.95 -7.98 9.09
C ARG A 30 8.71 -7.29 10.41
N PHE A 31 7.77 -7.79 11.17
CA PHE A 31 7.44 -7.28 12.49
C PHE A 31 6.87 -8.37 13.39
N LYS A 32 6.92 -8.11 14.70
CA LYS A 32 6.27 -8.93 15.70
C LYS A 32 5.27 -8.06 16.44
N PRO A 33 3.95 -8.31 16.31
CA PRO A 33 2.95 -7.58 17.07
C PRO A 33 3.25 -7.60 18.56
N LYS A 34 3.14 -6.47 19.24
CA LYS A 34 3.36 -6.35 20.68
C LYS A 34 2.12 -6.86 21.42
N PHE A 35 2.21 -7.03 22.75
CA PHE A 35 1.13 -7.61 23.54
C PHE A 35 -0.19 -6.80 23.45
N TRP A 36 -0.09 -5.48 23.32
CA TRP A 36 -1.26 -4.59 23.15
C TRP A 36 -1.85 -4.58 21.74
N ASP A 37 -1.16 -5.15 20.76
CA ASP A 37 -1.67 -5.35 19.41
C ASP A 37 -2.42 -6.69 19.28
N ARG A 38 -2.48 -7.47 20.36
CA ARG A 38 -3.01 -8.83 20.37
C ARG A 38 -4.25 -8.95 21.25
N THR A 39 -5.13 -9.86 20.83
CA THR A 39 -6.24 -10.32 21.66
C THR A 39 -5.73 -11.14 22.86
N ARG A 40 -6.60 -11.46 23.81
CA ARG A 40 -6.28 -12.39 24.91
C ARG A 40 -5.89 -13.79 24.42
N GLY A 41 -6.40 -14.20 23.24
CA GLY A 41 -6.04 -15.45 22.58
C GLY A 41 -4.72 -15.40 21.81
N GLY A 42 -4.01 -14.27 21.83
CA GLY A 42 -2.70 -14.11 21.19
C GLY A 42 -2.75 -13.78 19.68
N GLN A 43 -3.93 -13.58 19.11
CA GLN A 43 -4.10 -13.19 17.69
C GLN A 43 -3.93 -11.67 17.55
N LEU A 44 -3.59 -11.22 16.33
CA LEU A 44 -3.56 -9.80 15.99
C LEU A 44 -4.98 -9.20 16.06
N PHE A 45 -5.14 -8.05 16.71
CA PHE A 45 -6.39 -7.30 16.65
C PHE A 45 -6.70 -6.86 15.21
N PRO A 46 -7.92 -7.13 14.68
CA PRO A 46 -8.31 -6.70 13.35
C PRO A 46 -8.16 -5.19 13.10
N SER A 47 -8.41 -4.37 14.11
CA SER A 47 -8.25 -2.92 14.04
C SER A 47 -6.80 -2.44 13.88
N ARG A 48 -5.82 -3.33 14.07
CA ARG A 48 -4.40 -3.03 13.87
C ARG A 48 -3.91 -3.29 12.46
N ILE A 49 -4.66 -4.06 11.68
CA ILE A 49 -4.29 -4.41 10.30
C ILE A 49 -4.01 -3.16 9.45
N PRO A 50 -4.89 -2.15 9.38
CA PRO A 50 -4.62 -0.95 8.57
C PRO A 50 -3.32 -0.25 8.97
N SER A 51 -3.05 -0.14 10.26
CA SER A 51 -1.84 0.51 10.76
C SER A 51 -0.54 -0.17 10.31
N PHE A 52 -0.52 -1.50 10.28
CA PHE A 52 0.65 -2.24 9.78
C PHE A 52 0.76 -2.17 8.26
N ILE A 53 -0.36 -2.10 7.53
CA ILE A 53 -0.36 -1.85 6.09
C ILE A 53 0.24 -0.47 5.81
N ASP A 54 -0.16 0.56 6.54
CA ASP A 54 0.37 1.92 6.37
C ASP A 54 1.89 1.98 6.61
N ILE A 55 2.39 1.29 7.65
CA ILE A 55 3.83 1.20 7.92
C ILE A 55 4.54 0.46 6.76
N SER A 56 3.96 -0.62 6.25
CA SER A 56 4.51 -1.36 5.13
C SER A 56 4.50 -0.53 3.84
N LEU A 57 3.47 0.26 3.61
CA LEU A 57 3.37 1.18 2.48
C LEU A 57 4.47 2.26 2.55
N ILE A 58 4.72 2.83 3.73
CA ILE A 58 5.81 3.80 3.93
C ILE A 58 7.18 3.14 3.68
N ASN A 59 7.38 1.91 4.19
CA ASN A 59 8.58 1.13 3.92
C ASN A 59 8.77 0.93 2.40
N PHE A 60 7.71 0.61 1.67
CA PHE A 60 7.71 0.45 0.22
C PHE A 60 8.08 1.77 -0.49
N PHE A 61 7.44 2.88 -0.15
CA PHE A 61 7.71 4.19 -0.75
C PHE A 61 9.17 4.64 -0.56
N ILE A 62 9.77 4.35 0.59
CA ILE A 62 11.18 4.70 0.86
C ILE A 62 12.11 3.72 0.13
N GLY A 63 11.85 2.42 0.22
CA GLY A 63 12.70 1.36 -0.34
C GLY A 63 12.79 1.40 -1.87
N THR A 64 11.70 1.77 -2.54
CA THR A 64 11.62 1.93 -4.00
C THR A 64 11.99 3.34 -4.49
N ARG A 65 12.46 4.25 -3.62
CA ARG A 65 12.72 5.67 -3.92
C ARG A 65 11.48 6.48 -4.32
N MET A 66 10.30 5.90 -4.32
CA MET A 66 9.05 6.58 -4.70
C MET A 66 8.80 7.82 -3.83
N SER A 67 9.15 7.77 -2.54
CA SER A 67 9.06 8.93 -1.64
C SER A 67 9.88 10.13 -2.10
N ALA A 68 11.05 9.91 -2.70
CA ALA A 68 11.89 10.98 -3.24
C ALA A 68 11.29 11.57 -4.52
N VAL A 69 10.75 10.71 -5.40
CA VAL A 69 10.06 11.11 -6.64
C VAL A 69 8.81 11.92 -6.31
N VAL A 70 7.96 11.43 -5.42
CA VAL A 70 6.74 12.10 -4.95
C VAL A 70 7.05 13.49 -4.41
N ARG A 71 8.07 13.60 -3.53
CA ARG A 71 8.47 14.88 -2.95
C ARG A 71 9.05 15.84 -4.00
N ARG A 72 9.93 15.35 -4.90
CA ARG A 72 10.58 16.18 -5.93
C ARG A 72 9.55 16.78 -6.88
N ASN A 73 8.53 16.02 -7.24
CA ASN A 73 7.51 16.44 -8.20
C ASN A 73 6.29 17.12 -7.53
N GLY A 74 6.25 17.26 -6.20
CA GLY A 74 5.09 17.82 -5.49
C GLY A 74 3.84 16.95 -5.64
N TRP A 75 4.01 15.65 -5.83
CA TRP A 75 2.93 14.69 -5.99
C TRP A 75 2.32 14.30 -4.65
N ILE A 76 1.04 13.97 -4.66
CA ILE A 76 0.30 13.54 -3.48
C ILE A 76 -0.34 12.17 -3.78
N PRO A 77 0.18 11.07 -3.20
CA PRO A 77 -0.45 9.77 -3.32
C PRO A 77 -1.70 9.70 -2.42
N ILE A 78 -2.78 9.17 -2.95
CA ILE A 78 -4.07 9.02 -2.25
C ILE A 78 -4.58 7.61 -2.45
N VAL A 79 -4.93 6.92 -1.37
CA VAL A 79 -5.69 5.67 -1.44
C VAL A 79 -7.16 6.02 -1.70
N VAL A 80 -7.71 5.57 -2.82
CA VAL A 80 -9.09 5.88 -3.20
C VAL A 80 -10.07 4.76 -2.85
N SER A 81 -9.58 3.53 -2.80
CA SER A 81 -10.36 2.37 -2.38
C SER A 81 -9.45 1.24 -1.91
N SER A 82 -9.96 0.35 -1.09
CA SER A 82 -9.20 -0.83 -0.65
C SER A 82 -10.10 -1.99 -0.28
N VAL A 83 -9.58 -3.20 -0.42
CA VAL A 83 -10.21 -4.43 0.05
C VAL A 83 -9.21 -5.29 0.78
N GLN A 84 -9.66 -6.00 1.81
CA GLN A 84 -8.85 -6.94 2.57
C GLN A 84 -9.52 -8.31 2.56
N THR A 85 -8.76 -9.33 2.18
CA THR A 85 -9.21 -10.71 2.14
C THR A 85 -8.39 -11.54 3.11
N ARG A 86 -9.02 -12.05 4.15
CA ARG A 86 -8.36 -12.97 5.07
C ARG A 86 -8.29 -14.36 4.46
N ARG A 87 -7.13 -14.98 4.53
CA ARG A 87 -6.92 -16.38 4.15
C ARG A 87 -7.14 -17.33 5.32
N GLN A 88 -7.04 -16.79 6.53
CA GLN A 88 -7.28 -17.52 7.78
C GLN A 88 -8.28 -16.74 8.64
N PRO A 89 -9.11 -17.42 9.44
CA PRO A 89 -10.07 -16.76 10.34
C PRO A 89 -9.40 -15.79 11.31
N GLU A 90 -8.21 -16.16 11.78
CA GLU A 90 -7.43 -15.41 12.75
C GLU A 90 -6.01 -15.19 12.26
N ILE A 91 -5.50 -13.97 12.41
CA ILE A 91 -4.12 -13.64 12.09
C ILE A 91 -3.28 -13.90 13.34
N PRO A 92 -2.24 -14.75 13.26
CA PRO A 92 -1.42 -15.07 14.43
C PRO A 92 -0.70 -13.82 14.94
N GLY A 93 -0.51 -13.72 16.25
CA GLY A 93 0.24 -12.63 16.87
C GLY A 93 1.75 -12.92 16.99
N GLY A 94 2.24 -13.92 16.25
CA GLY A 94 3.67 -14.24 16.11
C GLY A 94 4.42 -13.25 15.23
N GLU A 95 5.54 -13.69 14.69
CA GLU A 95 6.26 -12.94 13.65
C GLU A 95 5.46 -12.95 12.36
N LEU A 96 5.35 -11.77 11.73
CA LEU A 96 4.62 -11.56 10.50
C LEU A 96 5.51 -10.83 9.50
N GLU A 97 5.31 -11.10 8.21
CA GLU A 97 5.94 -10.39 7.11
C GLU A 97 4.86 -9.85 6.17
N ILE A 98 4.97 -8.58 5.78
CA ILE A 98 4.14 -7.97 4.73
C ILE A 98 5.01 -7.74 3.51
N HIS A 99 4.63 -8.33 2.39
CA HIS A 99 5.21 -8.04 1.09
C HIS A 99 4.33 -7.02 0.37
N THR A 100 4.88 -5.86 0.06
CA THR A 100 4.20 -4.75 -0.61
C THR A 100 4.82 -4.51 -1.97
N ARG A 101 4.00 -4.49 -3.04
CA ARG A 101 4.45 -4.29 -4.42
C ARG A 101 3.36 -3.62 -5.28
N VAL A 102 3.76 -3.01 -6.39
CA VAL A 102 2.84 -2.66 -7.47
C VAL A 102 2.48 -3.92 -8.25
N VAL A 103 1.21 -4.07 -8.60
CA VAL A 103 0.71 -5.21 -9.39
C VAL A 103 0.24 -4.76 -10.76
N GLY A 104 -0.37 -3.56 -10.85
CA GLY A 104 -0.87 -3.05 -12.10
C GLY A 104 -1.25 -1.58 -12.03
N TRP A 105 -1.64 -1.04 -13.18
CA TRP A 105 -2.18 0.32 -13.28
C TRP A 105 -3.13 0.48 -14.46
N GLU A 106 -3.97 1.51 -14.36
CA GLU A 106 -4.83 1.98 -15.44
C GLU A 106 -4.97 3.50 -15.31
N ASP A 107 -4.54 4.25 -16.34
CA ASP A 107 -4.48 5.71 -16.33
C ASP A 107 -3.71 6.25 -15.10
N GLN A 108 -4.37 6.97 -14.22
CA GLN A 108 -3.81 7.53 -12.97
C GLN A 108 -3.93 6.60 -11.76
N TYR A 109 -4.54 5.45 -11.92
CA TYR A 109 -4.78 4.50 -10.83
C TYR A 109 -3.74 3.41 -10.81
N VAL A 110 -3.21 3.13 -9.64
CA VAL A 110 -2.17 2.13 -9.40
C VAL A 110 -2.66 1.15 -8.35
N GLU A 111 -2.54 -0.12 -8.66
CA GLU A 111 -2.81 -1.21 -7.75
C GLU A 111 -1.56 -1.53 -6.93
N ILE A 112 -1.68 -1.43 -5.61
CA ILE A 112 -0.66 -1.86 -4.66
C ILE A 112 -1.22 -3.04 -3.87
N GLU A 113 -0.50 -4.15 -3.89
CA GLU A 113 -0.82 -5.36 -3.15
C GLU A 113 0.02 -5.47 -1.88
N HIS A 114 -0.62 -5.89 -0.79
CA HIS A 114 0.02 -6.22 0.48
C HIS A 114 -0.31 -7.66 0.84
N THR A 115 0.63 -8.58 0.64
CA THR A 115 0.45 -9.98 1.01
C THR A 115 1.14 -10.26 2.35
N TRP A 116 0.40 -10.81 3.30
CA TRP A 116 0.89 -11.08 4.65
C TRP A 116 1.20 -12.56 4.82
N PHE A 117 2.33 -12.84 5.41
CA PHE A 117 2.81 -14.18 5.70
C PHE A 117 3.05 -14.36 7.20
N ASP A 118 2.75 -15.53 7.72
CA ASP A 118 3.15 -15.93 9.07
C ASP A 118 4.61 -16.41 9.11
N ALA A 119 5.08 -16.79 10.30
CA ALA A 119 6.45 -17.28 10.51
C ALA A 119 6.79 -18.57 9.72
N ASN A 120 5.78 -19.31 9.27
CA ASN A 120 5.93 -20.52 8.47
C ASN A 120 5.88 -20.23 6.96
N GLY A 121 5.68 -18.97 6.56
CA GLY A 121 5.53 -18.56 5.17
C GLY A 121 4.14 -18.81 4.59
N ALA A 122 3.14 -19.14 5.43
CA ALA A 122 1.75 -19.27 4.99
C ALA A 122 1.11 -17.88 4.84
N GLU A 123 0.37 -17.69 3.72
CA GLU A 123 -0.41 -16.47 3.51
C GLU A 123 -1.59 -16.40 4.50
N VAL A 124 -1.66 -15.31 5.26
CA VAL A 124 -2.71 -15.10 6.27
C VAL A 124 -3.70 -14.00 5.88
N LEU A 125 -3.28 -13.04 5.09
CA LEU A 125 -4.10 -11.93 4.61
C LEU A 125 -3.54 -11.40 3.28
N ASN A 126 -4.43 -11.00 2.39
CA ASN A 126 -4.12 -10.20 1.22
C ASN A 126 -4.92 -8.89 1.27
N SER A 127 -4.28 -7.79 0.91
CA SER A 127 -4.94 -6.49 0.81
C SER A 127 -4.57 -5.83 -0.51
N VAL A 128 -5.57 -5.35 -1.22
CA VAL A 128 -5.42 -4.59 -2.47
C VAL A 128 -5.81 -3.15 -2.20
N TYR A 129 -4.88 -2.24 -2.44
CA TYR A 129 -5.09 -0.80 -2.40
C TYR A 129 -5.11 -0.25 -3.81
N LEU A 130 -6.22 0.39 -4.17
CA LEU A 130 -6.30 1.22 -5.35
C LEU A 130 -5.85 2.63 -4.97
N THR A 131 -4.75 3.07 -5.53
CA THR A 131 -4.18 4.40 -5.25
C THR A 131 -4.21 5.24 -6.50
N ARG A 132 -4.18 6.55 -6.33
CA ARG A 132 -3.89 7.49 -7.40
C ARG A 132 -2.88 8.51 -6.93
N VAL A 133 -2.16 9.11 -7.86
CA VAL A 133 -1.28 10.23 -7.57
C VAL A 133 -1.88 11.50 -8.16
N THR A 134 -1.89 12.56 -7.39
CA THR A 134 -2.33 13.89 -7.82
C THR A 134 -1.17 14.87 -7.71
N HIS A 135 -1.18 15.89 -8.55
CA HIS A 135 -0.30 17.04 -8.43
C HIS A 135 -1.15 18.27 -8.08
N ALA A 136 -0.68 19.11 -7.14
CA ALA A 136 -1.37 20.29 -6.59
C ALA A 136 -2.31 21.01 -7.59
N GLY A 137 -3.44 20.36 -7.93
CA GLY A 137 -4.59 20.93 -8.64
C GLY A 137 -4.56 20.88 -10.15
N ARG A 138 -3.69 20.16 -10.86
CA ARG A 138 -3.65 20.34 -12.31
C ARG A 138 -3.57 19.09 -13.19
N ASP A 139 -2.61 18.23 -13.02
CA ASP A 139 -2.40 17.20 -14.03
C ASP A 139 -2.61 15.79 -13.47
N LYS A 140 -3.17 14.92 -14.30
CA LYS A 140 -3.20 13.50 -14.02
C LYS A 140 -1.77 12.98 -14.04
N VAL A 141 -1.35 12.31 -12.97
CA VAL A 141 -0.10 11.57 -12.92
C VAL A 141 -0.42 10.12 -13.23
N THR A 142 0.10 9.62 -14.34
CA THR A 142 -0.12 8.23 -14.78
C THR A 142 0.89 7.27 -14.15
N GLY A 143 0.60 5.96 -14.17
CA GLY A 143 1.58 4.93 -13.80
C GLY A 143 2.85 5.01 -14.65
N ALA A 144 2.71 5.32 -15.95
CA ALA A 144 3.84 5.51 -16.84
C ALA A 144 4.73 6.71 -16.44
N ASP A 145 4.14 7.82 -15.97
CA ASP A 145 4.90 8.97 -15.47
C ASP A 145 5.69 8.59 -14.23
N MET A 146 5.09 7.83 -13.32
CA MET A 146 5.76 7.36 -12.11
C MET A 146 6.95 6.47 -12.41
N LEU A 147 6.80 5.50 -13.32
CA LEU A 147 7.89 4.61 -13.72
C LEU A 147 9.03 5.39 -14.38
N ARG A 148 8.71 6.30 -15.31
CA ARG A 148 9.70 7.14 -15.96
C ARG A 148 10.53 7.95 -14.95
N GLU A 149 9.86 8.54 -13.95
CA GLU A 149 10.53 9.31 -12.90
C GLU A 149 11.36 8.45 -11.93
N LEU A 150 11.01 7.18 -11.79
CA LEU A 150 11.79 6.17 -11.04
C LEU A 150 12.99 5.64 -11.84
N GLY A 151 13.00 5.86 -13.16
CA GLY A 151 13.98 5.28 -14.07
C GLY A 151 13.69 3.81 -14.39
N GLU A 152 12.46 3.36 -14.16
CA GLU A 152 12.01 2.00 -14.45
C GLU A 152 11.54 1.89 -15.90
N ALA A 153 11.73 0.70 -16.48
CA ALA A 153 11.18 0.40 -17.79
C ALA A 153 9.65 0.35 -17.72
N TYR A 154 9.00 0.88 -18.76
CA TYR A 154 7.56 0.73 -18.88
C TYR A 154 7.20 -0.74 -19.10
N VAL A 155 6.30 -1.23 -18.26
CA VAL A 155 5.72 -2.58 -18.39
C VAL A 155 4.21 -2.40 -18.43
N GLU A 156 3.56 -2.99 -19.41
CA GLU A 156 2.10 -3.05 -19.47
C GLU A 156 1.61 -4.03 -18.39
N ALA A 157 0.93 -3.52 -17.39
CA ALA A 157 0.43 -4.30 -16.27
C ALA A 157 -1.00 -3.81 -15.92
N PRO A 158 -2.04 -4.38 -16.57
CA PRO A 158 -3.41 -3.97 -16.32
C PRO A 158 -3.82 -4.30 -14.87
N LEU A 159 -4.77 -3.52 -14.35
CA LEU A 159 -5.37 -3.77 -13.04
C LEU A 159 -5.94 -5.20 -12.95
N SER A 160 -5.77 -5.83 -11.80
CA SER A 160 -6.44 -7.10 -11.50
C SER A 160 -7.96 -6.95 -11.53
N PRO A 161 -8.73 -8.05 -11.66
CA PRO A 161 -10.19 -7.99 -11.57
C PRO A 161 -10.69 -7.36 -10.27
N THR A 162 -9.99 -7.59 -9.17
CA THR A 162 -10.30 -7.00 -7.86
C THR A 162 -10.13 -5.48 -7.88
N ALA A 163 -8.98 -4.99 -8.34
CA ALA A 163 -8.70 -3.56 -8.40
C ALA A 163 -9.62 -2.85 -9.41
N ARG A 164 -9.96 -3.50 -10.51
CA ARG A 164 -10.92 -2.97 -11.49
C ARG A 164 -12.31 -2.80 -10.88
N GLY A 165 -12.81 -3.79 -10.13
CA GLY A 165 -14.06 -3.67 -9.40
C GLY A 165 -14.06 -2.53 -8.38
N LEU A 166 -12.94 -2.33 -7.67
CA LEU A 166 -12.76 -1.19 -6.76
C LEU A 166 -12.78 0.15 -7.51
N LEU A 167 -12.18 0.21 -8.71
CA LEU A 167 -12.19 1.41 -9.53
C LEU A 167 -13.60 1.77 -10.03
N GLU A 168 -14.33 0.78 -10.54
CA GLU A 168 -15.71 0.97 -11.01
C GLU A 168 -16.61 1.50 -9.90
N GLU A 169 -16.53 0.92 -8.70
CA GLU A 169 -17.30 1.37 -7.55
C GLU A 169 -16.89 2.78 -7.09
N TYR A 170 -15.59 3.07 -7.05
CA TYR A 170 -15.10 4.40 -6.72
C TYR A 170 -15.62 5.46 -7.70
N LEU A 171 -15.59 5.19 -9.01
CA LEU A 171 -16.08 6.13 -10.02
C LEU A 171 -17.59 6.33 -9.90
N ARG A 172 -18.35 5.27 -9.68
CA ARG A 172 -19.81 5.34 -9.47
C ARG A 172 -20.17 6.25 -8.28
N VAL A 173 -19.48 6.11 -7.15
CA VAL A 173 -19.70 6.94 -5.96
C VAL A 173 -19.30 8.40 -6.21
N LYS A 174 -18.18 8.62 -6.91
CA LYS A 174 -17.70 9.95 -7.26
C LYS A 174 -18.70 10.70 -8.15
N ASP A 175 -19.24 10.05 -9.18
CA ASP A 175 -20.21 10.65 -10.09
C ASP A 175 -21.53 10.98 -9.38
N ALA A 176 -22.00 10.08 -8.49
CA ALA A 176 -23.18 10.34 -7.66
C ALA A 176 -23.00 11.56 -6.74
N ASN A 177 -21.83 11.71 -6.13
CA ASN A 177 -21.53 12.87 -5.28
C ASN A 177 -21.42 14.18 -6.08
N GLN A 178 -20.90 14.13 -7.30
CA GLN A 178 -20.88 15.32 -8.18
C GLN A 178 -22.29 15.75 -8.58
N ALA A 179 -23.17 14.80 -8.90
CA ALA A 179 -24.56 15.12 -9.23
C ALA A 179 -25.30 15.78 -8.07
N LEU A 180 -25.05 15.32 -6.82
CA LEU A 180 -25.63 15.93 -5.60
C LEU A 180 -25.09 17.33 -5.30
N SER A 181 -23.88 17.65 -5.70
CA SER A 181 -23.28 18.99 -5.47
C SER A 181 -23.74 20.05 -6.47
N LEU A 182 -24.42 19.66 -7.54
CA LEU A 182 -24.96 20.53 -8.59
C LEU A 182 -26.48 20.76 -8.47
N ALA A 183 -27.13 20.05 -7.54
CA ALA A 183 -28.58 20.20 -7.24
C ALA A 183 -28.80 21.11 -6.04
#